data_0768b4d48670b48919369962d4891ba6
#
_entry.id   0768b4d48670b48919369962d4891ba6
#
_cell.length_a   1.000
_cell.length_b   1.000
_cell.length_c   1.000
_cell.angle_alpha   90.00
_cell.angle_beta   90.00
_cell.angle_gamma   90.00
#
_symmetry.space_group_name_H-M   'P 1'
#
loop_
_entity.id
_entity.type
_entity.pdbx_description
1 polymer ?
#
loop_
_entity_poly.entity_id
_entity_poly.type
_entity_poly.pdbx_seq_one_letter_code
_entity_poly.pdbx_strand_id
1 'polypeptide(L)'
;AKLLSNPLTICTVDQLFKFVYRALGTEIFAATLKYSKVILDEVQSYDPHIIATIITGLKQITEMGGRFAIITATFPPVLKYFMEKCGLIQGEQYEFRDFSKESDIIRHKVKIKSGEMNFDEILEKGRDKKVLVICNTVTKAQEVYEQIESQLEEEDLHLLHSRYVKKDRLQLEKMIKNFSENEEECGIWITTQIVEASLDIDFDVLYTEMCTVDSLLQRMGRCNRKGRYIPEEPNVIVYDNANGKGTVYYEDMYDRSLEKLYQYEDKIFTEELKTEYINAVYCTEEIKKTKYYEEIEYWLEHFSTIHPIEYTKEDVDKKFRNIHSITVLPDTLYEENQVLFEEGVNLLRTPNINKDIKNIITSKFSSLTLGLTYYRYKDNGLNGIDVTTIGSHGDDRKNNYPVTQIHRTSMKYDFDPDAGRGKGLILGEIDDEACIL
;
A
#
# COMPACT_ATOMS: atom_id res chain seq x y z
N ALA A 1 -17.10 -11.60 16.09
CA ALA A 1 -17.16 -13.00 16.53
C ALA A 1 -16.96 -13.99 15.38
N LYS A 2 -17.62 -13.82 14.22
CA LYS A 2 -17.47 -14.75 13.08
C LYS A 2 -16.03 -14.82 12.51
N LEU A 3 -15.30 -13.70 12.52
CA LEU A 3 -13.92 -13.62 12.01
C LEU A 3 -12.97 -14.56 12.78
N LEU A 4 -13.18 -14.70 14.10
CA LEU A 4 -12.31 -15.45 15.01
C LEU A 4 -12.80 -16.89 15.30
N SER A 5 -13.79 -17.38 14.58
CA SER A 5 -14.34 -18.73 14.79
C SER A 5 -13.65 -19.80 13.94
N ASN A 6 -12.82 -19.40 12.99
CA ASN A 6 -12.10 -20.31 12.10
C ASN A 6 -10.72 -20.69 12.69
N PRO A 7 -10.26 -21.93 12.48
CA PRO A 7 -8.93 -22.37 12.92
C PRO A 7 -7.77 -21.56 12.32
N LEU A 8 -7.94 -21.05 11.09
CA LEU A 8 -7.04 -20.16 10.40
C LEU A 8 -7.81 -18.94 9.91
N THR A 9 -7.32 -17.75 10.21
CA THR A 9 -7.88 -16.48 9.78
C THR A 9 -6.78 -15.62 9.19
N ILE A 10 -6.99 -15.12 7.97
CA ILE A 10 -6.13 -14.14 7.31
C ILE A 10 -6.89 -12.83 7.32
N CYS A 11 -6.27 -11.77 7.82
CA CYS A 11 -6.91 -10.46 7.98
C CYS A 11 -5.85 -9.36 8.12
N THR A 12 -6.28 -8.13 8.02
CA THR A 12 -5.42 -6.96 8.25
C THR A 12 -5.30 -6.63 9.75
N VAL A 13 -4.27 -5.87 10.10
CA VAL A 13 -3.97 -5.49 11.50
C VAL A 13 -5.15 -4.77 12.14
N ASP A 14 -5.81 -3.87 11.41
CA ASP A 14 -6.98 -3.11 11.87
C ASP A 14 -8.16 -4.00 12.27
N GLN A 15 -8.26 -5.20 11.74
CA GLN A 15 -9.31 -6.15 12.11
C GLN A 15 -9.04 -6.88 13.42
N LEU A 16 -7.77 -7.02 13.83
CA LEU A 16 -7.38 -7.77 15.03
C LEU A 16 -7.02 -6.89 16.22
N PHE A 17 -6.24 -5.81 15.99
CA PHE A 17 -5.60 -5.04 17.06
C PHE A 17 -6.46 -3.92 17.66
N LYS A 18 -7.74 -3.84 17.31
CA LYS A 18 -8.70 -2.86 17.88
C LYS A 18 -8.80 -2.89 19.40
N PHE A 19 -8.50 -4.02 20.03
CA PHE A 19 -8.55 -4.16 21.48
C PHE A 19 -7.53 -3.27 22.22
N VAL A 20 -6.46 -2.85 21.55
CA VAL A 20 -5.45 -1.93 22.11
C VAL A 20 -6.09 -0.61 22.56
N TYR A 21 -7.12 -0.16 21.84
CA TYR A 21 -7.87 1.05 22.17
C TYR A 21 -8.89 0.87 23.32
N ARG A 22 -9.02 -0.32 23.87
CA ARG A 22 -9.95 -0.65 24.97
C ARG A 22 -11.40 -0.25 24.72
N ALA A 23 -11.81 -0.19 23.44
CA ALA A 23 -13.19 0.11 23.08
C ALA A 23 -14.12 -1.05 23.42
N LEU A 24 -15.35 -0.73 23.83
CA LEU A 24 -16.34 -1.74 24.21
C LEU A 24 -16.62 -2.74 23.09
N GLY A 25 -16.58 -4.03 23.39
CA GLY A 25 -16.82 -5.12 22.45
C GLY A 25 -15.58 -5.54 21.63
N THR A 26 -14.40 -4.95 21.93
CA THR A 26 -13.12 -5.38 21.32
C THR A 26 -12.37 -6.40 22.18
N GLU A 27 -12.81 -6.66 23.40
CA GLU A 27 -12.22 -7.59 24.36
C GLU A 27 -12.20 -9.02 23.84
N ILE A 28 -13.15 -9.38 23.00
CA ILE A 28 -13.23 -10.70 22.38
C ILE A 28 -12.00 -11.00 21.51
N PHE A 29 -11.39 -9.98 20.91
CA PHE A 29 -10.16 -10.15 20.14
C PHE A 29 -9.02 -10.52 21.06
N ALA A 30 -8.81 -9.77 22.15
CA ALA A 30 -7.78 -10.06 23.14
C ALA A 30 -7.96 -11.47 23.73
N ALA A 31 -9.19 -11.82 24.12
CA ALA A 31 -9.52 -13.14 24.68
C ALA A 31 -9.21 -14.29 23.69
N THR A 32 -9.44 -14.09 22.40
CA THR A 32 -9.13 -15.10 21.37
C THR A 32 -7.64 -15.20 21.10
N LEU A 33 -6.97 -14.04 21.01
CA LEU A 33 -5.53 -13.97 20.70
C LEU A 33 -4.67 -14.59 21.82
N LYS A 34 -5.16 -14.62 23.05
CA LYS A 34 -4.54 -15.36 24.15
C LYS A 34 -4.25 -16.83 23.82
N TYR A 35 -5.10 -17.46 23.02
CA TYR A 35 -4.98 -18.88 22.64
C TYR A 35 -4.49 -19.07 21.21
N SER A 36 -4.27 -17.99 20.48
CA SER A 36 -3.88 -18.01 19.09
C SER A 36 -2.37 -17.90 18.91
N LYS A 37 -1.89 -18.27 17.73
CA LYS A 37 -0.57 -17.90 17.22
C LYS A 37 -0.78 -16.78 16.21
N VAL A 38 -0.28 -15.60 16.51
CA VAL A 38 -0.39 -14.42 15.64
C VAL A 38 0.87 -14.36 14.78
N ILE A 39 0.70 -14.31 13.45
CA ILE A 39 1.80 -14.10 12.50
C ILE A 39 1.56 -12.77 11.84
N LEU A 40 2.54 -11.87 11.94
CA LEU A 40 2.56 -10.56 11.29
C LEU A 40 3.58 -10.59 10.16
N ASP A 41 3.16 -10.17 8.99
CA ASP A 41 4.00 -10.06 7.81
C ASP A 41 4.28 -8.59 7.49
N GLU A 42 5.51 -8.28 7.08
CA GLU A 42 5.98 -6.96 6.65
C GLU A 42 5.61 -5.81 7.61
N VAL A 43 5.87 -6.00 8.91
CA VAL A 43 5.47 -5.06 9.97
C VAL A 43 6.05 -3.66 9.80
N GLN A 44 7.20 -3.51 9.16
CA GLN A 44 7.89 -2.24 8.93
C GLN A 44 7.18 -1.34 7.90
N SER A 45 6.29 -1.90 7.09
CA SER A 45 5.55 -1.15 6.06
C SER A 45 4.39 -0.32 6.62
N TYR A 46 4.10 -0.45 7.92
CA TYR A 46 3.03 0.30 8.55
C TYR A 46 3.47 1.67 9.06
N ASP A 47 2.51 2.59 9.11
CA ASP A 47 2.69 3.91 9.72
C ASP A 47 3.08 3.81 11.21
N PRO A 48 3.75 4.82 11.77
CA PRO A 48 4.17 4.88 13.17
C PRO A 48 3.05 4.57 14.16
N HIS A 49 1.86 5.08 13.92
CA HIS A 49 0.66 4.82 14.73
C HIS A 49 0.29 3.32 14.76
N ILE A 50 0.30 2.66 13.60
CA ILE A 50 -0.01 1.23 13.48
C ILE A 50 1.11 0.40 14.11
N ILE A 51 2.37 0.79 13.93
CA ILE A 51 3.53 0.15 14.58
C ILE A 51 3.37 0.19 16.11
N ALA A 52 3.06 1.35 16.67
CA ALA A 52 2.81 1.49 18.11
C ALA A 52 1.65 0.61 18.59
N THR A 53 0.58 0.53 17.79
CA THR A 53 -0.57 -0.35 18.06
C THR A 53 -0.16 -1.82 18.06
N ILE A 54 0.64 -2.25 17.07
CA ILE A 54 1.14 -3.63 16.99
C ILE A 54 1.99 -3.95 18.20
N ILE A 55 2.99 -3.12 18.55
CA ILE A 55 3.89 -3.34 19.68
C ILE A 55 3.08 -3.47 20.98
N THR A 56 2.15 -2.54 21.22
CA THR A 56 1.30 -2.57 22.41
C THR A 56 0.44 -3.83 22.46
N GLY A 57 -0.15 -4.20 21.33
CA GLY A 57 -0.98 -5.39 21.24
C GLY A 57 -0.21 -6.68 21.41
N LEU A 58 1.00 -6.80 20.85
CA LEU A 58 1.89 -7.95 21.05
C LEU A 58 2.30 -8.11 22.52
N LYS A 59 2.62 -6.99 23.18
CA LYS A 59 2.87 -6.99 24.62
C LYS A 59 1.69 -7.58 25.38
N GLN A 60 0.48 -7.05 25.17
CA GLN A 60 -0.72 -7.50 25.84
C GLN A 60 -1.04 -8.98 25.56
N ILE A 61 -0.87 -9.44 24.32
CA ILE A 61 -1.06 -10.84 23.94
C ILE A 61 -0.07 -11.73 24.70
N THR A 62 1.20 -11.34 24.75
CA THR A 62 2.26 -12.09 25.44
C THR A 62 2.01 -12.16 26.94
N GLU A 63 1.63 -11.06 27.58
CA GLU A 63 1.26 -11.00 28.99
C GLU A 63 0.07 -11.92 29.34
N MET A 64 -0.84 -12.12 28.39
CA MET A 64 -1.96 -13.06 28.54
C MET A 64 -1.59 -14.53 28.25
N GLY A 65 -0.36 -14.80 27.79
CA GLY A 65 0.13 -16.15 27.44
C GLY A 65 -0.05 -16.55 25.99
N GLY A 66 -0.46 -15.63 25.11
CA GLY A 66 -0.50 -15.81 23.65
C GLY A 66 0.90 -15.82 23.04
N ARG A 67 0.99 -16.17 21.75
CA ARG A 67 2.25 -16.27 21.02
C ARG A 67 2.19 -15.51 19.72
N PHE A 68 3.33 -14.95 19.30
CA PHE A 68 3.44 -14.26 18.03
C PHE A 68 4.71 -14.63 17.27
N ALA A 69 4.70 -14.33 15.97
CA ALA A 69 5.87 -14.29 15.11
C ALA A 69 5.76 -13.05 14.19
N ILE A 70 6.89 -12.42 13.93
CA ILE A 70 7.02 -11.38 12.90
C ILE A 70 7.90 -11.96 11.81
N ILE A 71 7.44 -11.91 10.57
CA ILE A 71 8.18 -12.32 9.37
C ILE A 71 8.35 -11.08 8.52
N THR A 72 9.58 -10.74 8.18
CA THR A 72 9.85 -9.55 7.39
C THR A 72 11.20 -9.67 6.68
N ALA A 73 11.29 -9.09 5.48
CA ALA A 73 12.56 -8.97 4.76
C ALA A 73 13.47 -7.93 5.42
N THR A 74 12.89 -6.96 6.12
CA THR A 74 13.60 -5.85 6.75
C THR A 74 13.10 -5.68 8.19
N PHE A 75 13.99 -5.72 9.18
CA PHE A 75 13.63 -5.50 10.57
C PHE A 75 14.41 -4.30 11.14
N PRO A 76 13.81 -3.10 11.13
CA PRO A 76 14.50 -1.89 11.56
C PRO A 76 14.93 -1.93 13.02
N PRO A 77 16.16 -1.49 13.37
CA PRO A 77 16.63 -1.44 14.75
C PRO A 77 15.72 -0.66 15.70
N VAL A 78 15.07 0.39 15.19
CA VAL A 78 14.12 1.20 15.97
C VAL A 78 12.90 0.40 16.41
N LEU A 79 12.43 -0.55 15.60
CA LEU A 79 11.31 -1.42 15.96
C LEU A 79 11.70 -2.31 17.14
N LYS A 80 12.89 -2.92 17.09
CA LYS A 80 13.44 -3.68 18.20
C LYS A 80 13.56 -2.84 19.47
N TYR A 81 14.10 -1.62 19.34
CA TYR A 81 14.21 -0.68 20.44
C TYR A 81 12.85 -0.39 21.11
N PHE A 82 11.82 -0.11 20.35
CA PHE A 82 10.49 0.15 20.91
C PHE A 82 9.84 -1.10 21.51
N MET A 83 10.06 -2.28 20.94
CA MET A 83 9.62 -3.54 21.53
C MET A 83 10.24 -3.74 22.91
N GLU A 84 11.57 -3.57 23.03
CA GLU A 84 12.29 -3.69 24.29
C GLU A 84 11.85 -2.63 25.31
N LYS A 85 11.69 -1.37 24.86
CA LYS A 85 11.17 -0.25 25.70
C LYS A 85 9.78 -0.57 26.27
N CYS A 86 8.96 -1.30 25.53
CA CYS A 86 7.63 -1.75 25.96
C CYS A 86 7.65 -3.04 26.83
N GLY A 87 8.82 -3.65 27.03
CA GLY A 87 8.96 -4.86 27.85
C GLY A 87 8.85 -6.17 27.06
N LEU A 88 8.93 -6.12 25.72
CA LEU A 88 9.14 -7.30 24.88
C LEU A 88 10.65 -7.49 24.72
N ILE A 89 11.26 -8.30 25.58
CA ILE A 89 12.72 -8.46 25.68
C ILE A 89 13.16 -9.71 24.92
N GLN A 90 14.19 -9.58 24.10
CA GLN A 90 14.78 -10.70 23.39
C GLN A 90 15.40 -11.68 24.38
N GLY A 91 15.20 -12.99 24.16
CA GLY A 91 15.62 -14.06 25.04
C GLY A 91 14.64 -14.38 26.18
N GLU A 92 13.62 -13.53 26.40
CA GLU A 92 12.55 -13.75 27.40
C GLU A 92 11.18 -13.88 26.74
N GLN A 93 10.71 -12.84 26.01
CA GLN A 93 9.41 -12.82 25.37
C GLN A 93 9.45 -13.20 23.90
N TYR A 94 10.59 -13.04 23.23
CA TYR A 94 10.78 -13.47 21.84
C TYR A 94 12.23 -13.83 21.53
N GLU A 95 12.44 -14.60 20.45
CA GLU A 95 13.73 -14.88 19.85
C GLU A 95 13.85 -14.17 18.50
N PHE A 96 15.04 -13.65 18.20
CA PHE A 96 15.36 -13.06 16.92
C PHE A 96 16.29 -13.97 16.12
N ARG A 97 15.97 -14.18 14.84
CA ARG A 97 16.81 -14.92 13.89
C ARG A 97 17.00 -14.09 12.63
N ASP A 98 18.23 -13.92 12.24
CA ASP A 98 18.64 -13.24 11.02
C ASP A 98 19.10 -14.27 9.99
N PHE A 99 18.40 -14.31 8.85
CA PHE A 99 18.67 -15.20 7.73
C PHE A 99 19.35 -14.47 6.55
N SER A 100 19.64 -13.16 6.67
CA SER A 100 20.23 -12.37 5.57
C SER A 100 21.58 -12.89 5.10
N LYS A 101 22.34 -13.54 6.00
CA LYS A 101 23.66 -14.13 5.72
C LYS A 101 23.61 -15.50 5.05
N GLU A 102 22.43 -16.09 4.91
CA GLU A 102 22.26 -17.42 4.31
C GLU A 102 22.04 -17.35 2.78
N SER A 103 21.96 -16.13 2.23
CA SER A 103 21.71 -15.92 0.79
C SER A 103 22.92 -15.29 0.09
N ASP A 104 23.50 -16.04 -0.86
CA ASP A 104 24.56 -15.55 -1.75
C ASP A 104 24.02 -14.95 -3.06
N ILE A 105 22.70 -14.76 -3.17
CA ILE A 105 22.07 -14.31 -4.41
C ILE A 105 22.33 -12.82 -4.62
N ILE A 106 23.02 -12.50 -5.70
CA ILE A 106 23.26 -11.14 -6.15
C ILE A 106 22.18 -10.75 -7.15
N ARG A 107 21.47 -9.67 -6.88
CA ARG A 107 20.32 -9.24 -7.69
C ARG A 107 20.47 -7.83 -8.25
N HIS A 108 21.10 -6.92 -7.51
CA HIS A 108 20.97 -5.50 -7.77
C HIS A 108 22.34 -4.81 -7.82
N LYS A 109 22.42 -3.82 -8.72
CA LYS A 109 23.45 -2.79 -8.75
C LYS A 109 22.74 -1.46 -8.89
N VAL A 110 22.94 -0.56 -7.94
CA VAL A 110 22.17 0.68 -7.81
C VAL A 110 22.94 1.85 -8.40
N LYS A 111 22.26 2.70 -9.17
CA LYS A 111 22.74 4.00 -9.64
C LYS A 111 21.77 5.09 -9.19
N ILE A 112 22.33 6.20 -8.68
CA ILE A 112 21.55 7.38 -8.34
C ILE A 112 21.70 8.40 -9.47
N LYS A 113 20.60 8.97 -9.92
CA LYS A 113 20.57 10.02 -10.93
C LYS A 113 19.88 11.25 -10.38
N SER A 114 20.48 12.41 -10.61
CA SER A 114 19.88 13.68 -10.24
C SER A 114 18.99 14.21 -11.37
N GLY A 115 17.89 14.85 -10.99
CA GLY A 115 16.96 15.47 -11.92
C GLY A 115 15.80 14.57 -12.32
N GLU A 116 15.21 14.85 -13.48
CA GLU A 116 14.05 14.12 -13.98
C GLU A 116 14.41 12.81 -14.67
N MET A 117 13.43 11.91 -14.80
CA MET A 117 13.59 10.63 -15.48
C MET A 117 13.98 10.85 -16.95
N ASN A 118 14.96 10.08 -17.40
CA ASN A 118 15.40 10.09 -18.78
C ASN A 118 14.54 9.12 -19.60
N PHE A 119 13.56 9.66 -20.31
CA PHE A 119 12.60 8.88 -21.10
C PHE A 119 13.26 8.16 -22.28
N ASP A 120 14.25 8.76 -22.94
CA ASP A 120 14.96 8.14 -24.05
C ASP A 120 15.67 6.86 -23.60
N GLU A 121 16.29 6.88 -22.43
CA GLU A 121 16.96 5.71 -21.86
C GLU A 121 15.96 4.62 -21.48
N ILE A 122 14.81 5.01 -20.90
CA ILE A 122 13.73 4.06 -20.55
C ILE A 122 13.18 3.39 -21.80
N LEU A 123 12.92 4.18 -22.86
CA LEU A 123 12.46 3.68 -24.16
C LEU A 123 13.47 2.74 -24.81
N GLU A 124 14.76 3.11 -24.82
CA GLU A 124 15.81 2.26 -25.38
C GLU A 124 15.87 0.90 -24.66
N LYS A 125 15.83 0.92 -23.33
CA LYS A 125 15.87 -0.33 -22.53
C LYS A 125 14.58 -1.16 -22.69
N GLY A 126 13.43 -0.52 -22.90
CA GLY A 126 12.14 -1.20 -23.07
C GLY A 126 12.04 -2.03 -24.37
N ARG A 127 12.91 -1.77 -25.36
CA ARG A 127 12.91 -2.51 -26.64
C ARG A 127 13.39 -3.94 -26.53
N ASP A 128 14.24 -4.24 -25.55
CA ASP A 128 14.89 -5.56 -25.40
C ASP A 128 14.81 -6.11 -23.96
N LYS A 129 14.24 -5.35 -23.04
CA LYS A 129 14.14 -5.72 -21.63
C LYS A 129 12.76 -5.43 -21.05
N LYS A 130 12.44 -6.09 -19.98
CA LYS A 130 11.30 -5.76 -19.12
C LYS A 130 11.70 -4.62 -18.21
N VAL A 131 11.11 -3.45 -18.45
CA VAL A 131 11.39 -2.23 -17.68
C VAL A 131 10.22 -1.92 -16.76
N LEU A 132 10.51 -1.77 -15.47
CA LEU A 132 9.57 -1.29 -14.47
C LEU A 132 9.90 0.14 -14.09
N VAL A 133 8.94 1.04 -14.19
CA VAL A 133 9.05 2.43 -13.72
C VAL A 133 8.11 2.61 -12.54
N ILE A 134 8.64 3.08 -11.40
CA ILE A 134 7.81 3.30 -10.20
C ILE A 134 7.86 4.77 -9.79
N CYS A 135 6.70 5.41 -9.82
CA CYS A 135 6.49 6.79 -9.38
C CYS A 135 5.86 6.82 -7.97
N ASN A 136 6.13 7.89 -7.23
CA ASN A 136 5.58 8.06 -5.88
C ASN A 136 4.13 8.55 -5.88
N THR A 137 3.67 9.16 -6.97
CA THR A 137 2.30 9.65 -7.10
C THR A 137 1.63 9.14 -8.39
N VAL A 138 0.31 9.04 -8.37
CA VAL A 138 -0.45 8.62 -9.56
C VAL A 138 -0.33 9.65 -10.67
N THR A 139 -0.36 10.94 -10.36
CA THR A 139 -0.22 12.00 -11.36
C THR A 139 1.15 11.91 -12.04
N LYS A 140 2.24 11.71 -11.28
CA LYS A 140 3.56 11.52 -11.89
C LYS A 140 3.61 10.28 -12.78
N ALA A 141 2.98 9.19 -12.38
CA ALA A 141 2.90 7.99 -13.20
C ALA A 141 2.12 8.23 -14.52
N GLN A 142 1.01 8.98 -14.46
CA GLN A 142 0.23 9.39 -15.62
C GLN A 142 1.03 10.34 -16.55
N GLU A 143 1.77 11.30 -15.98
CA GLU A 143 2.65 12.20 -16.75
C GLU A 143 3.77 11.43 -17.47
N VAL A 144 4.45 10.52 -16.76
CA VAL A 144 5.50 9.68 -17.34
C VAL A 144 4.92 8.80 -18.47
N TYR A 145 3.71 8.25 -18.27
CA TYR A 145 3.02 7.48 -19.29
C TYR A 145 2.76 8.31 -20.53
N GLU A 146 2.22 9.53 -20.40
CA GLU A 146 1.94 10.44 -21.53
C GLU A 146 3.21 10.83 -22.30
N GLN A 147 4.30 11.08 -21.58
CA GLN A 147 5.58 11.46 -22.21
C GLN A 147 6.18 10.30 -23.03
N ILE A 148 6.09 9.09 -22.49
CA ILE A 148 6.60 7.88 -23.18
C ILE A 148 5.66 7.50 -24.33
N GLU A 149 4.34 7.48 -24.13
CA GLU A 149 3.34 7.15 -25.15
C GLU A 149 3.47 8.02 -26.39
N SER A 150 3.78 9.32 -26.23
CA SER A 150 3.97 10.26 -27.34
C SER A 150 5.17 9.92 -28.25
N GLN A 151 6.08 9.07 -27.81
CA GLN A 151 7.33 8.70 -28.51
C GLN A 151 7.34 7.24 -28.99
N LEU A 152 6.32 6.46 -28.65
CA LEU A 152 6.18 5.07 -29.09
C LEU A 152 5.20 4.96 -30.24
N GLU A 153 5.58 4.21 -31.27
CA GLU A 153 4.68 3.84 -32.38
C GLU A 153 3.85 2.59 -32.07
N GLU A 154 4.24 1.75 -31.07
CA GLU A 154 3.63 0.44 -30.79
C GLU A 154 3.57 0.01 -29.29
N GLU A 155 2.89 -1.02 -29.09
CA GLU A 155 2.08 -1.74 -28.10
C GLU A 155 2.67 -2.11 -26.71
N ASP A 156 3.87 -1.80 -26.31
CA ASP A 156 4.50 -2.36 -25.10
C ASP A 156 4.56 -1.40 -23.90
N LEU A 157 3.63 -0.46 -23.82
CA LEU A 157 3.53 0.48 -22.73
C LEU A 157 2.25 0.28 -21.93
N HIS A 158 2.37 0.06 -20.62
CA HIS A 158 1.24 -0.11 -19.72
C HIS A 158 1.38 0.73 -18.46
N LEU A 159 0.23 1.08 -17.86
CA LEU A 159 0.16 1.85 -16.63
C LEU A 159 -0.70 1.14 -15.59
N LEU A 160 -0.21 1.01 -14.35
CA LEU A 160 -0.95 0.41 -13.23
C LEU A 160 -0.84 1.25 -11.97
N HIS A 161 -2.00 1.71 -11.45
CA HIS A 161 -2.09 2.47 -10.19
C HIS A 161 -3.46 2.29 -9.53
N SER A 162 -3.68 2.98 -8.41
CA SER A 162 -4.90 2.83 -7.59
C SER A 162 -6.16 3.48 -8.17
N ARG A 163 -6.04 4.37 -9.19
CA ARG A 163 -7.17 5.11 -9.77
C ARG A 163 -7.87 4.39 -10.94
N TYR A 164 -7.72 3.08 -11.05
CA TYR A 164 -8.59 2.25 -11.90
C TYR A 164 -9.75 1.70 -11.08
N VAL A 165 -10.92 1.52 -11.72
CA VAL A 165 -12.00 0.75 -11.10
C VAL A 165 -11.53 -0.68 -10.86
N LYS A 166 -12.10 -1.33 -9.85
CA LYS A 166 -11.59 -2.64 -9.40
C LYS A 166 -11.51 -3.69 -10.51
N LYS A 167 -12.48 -3.70 -11.44
CA LYS A 167 -12.48 -4.66 -12.57
C LYS A 167 -11.23 -4.47 -13.44
N ASP A 168 -10.95 -3.24 -13.85
CA ASP A 168 -9.88 -2.91 -14.78
C ASP A 168 -8.51 -3.07 -14.11
N ARG A 169 -8.42 -2.68 -12.83
CA ARG A 169 -7.21 -2.91 -12.02
C ARG A 169 -6.87 -4.40 -11.92
N LEU A 170 -7.84 -5.27 -11.66
CA LEU A 170 -7.62 -6.71 -11.59
C LEU A 170 -7.17 -7.29 -12.95
N GLN A 171 -7.65 -6.71 -14.06
CA GLN A 171 -7.18 -7.07 -15.39
C GLN A 171 -5.71 -6.69 -15.56
N LEU A 172 -5.33 -5.45 -15.24
CA LEU A 172 -3.96 -4.96 -15.32
C LEU A 172 -3.01 -5.74 -14.39
N GLU A 173 -3.44 -6.06 -13.17
CA GLU A 173 -2.68 -6.90 -12.23
C GLU A 173 -2.40 -8.30 -12.81
N LYS A 174 -3.35 -8.86 -13.54
CA LYS A 174 -3.15 -10.14 -14.24
C LYS A 174 -2.22 -10.00 -15.44
N MET A 175 -2.35 -8.89 -16.19
CA MET A 175 -1.50 -8.63 -17.36
C MET A 175 -0.04 -8.43 -16.95
N ILE A 176 0.26 -7.59 -15.96
CA ILE A 176 1.63 -7.36 -15.48
C ILE A 176 2.27 -8.66 -14.97
N LYS A 177 1.48 -9.51 -14.32
CA LYS A 177 1.96 -10.81 -13.85
C LYS A 177 2.32 -11.72 -15.02
N ASN A 178 1.43 -11.88 -16.01
CA ASN A 178 1.67 -12.69 -17.19
C ASN A 178 2.91 -12.18 -17.96
N PHE A 179 2.99 -10.85 -18.17
CA PHE A 179 4.13 -10.18 -18.79
C PHE A 179 5.44 -10.49 -18.06
N SER A 180 5.43 -10.42 -16.73
CA SER A 180 6.65 -10.69 -15.95
C SER A 180 7.11 -12.16 -16.03
N GLU A 181 6.18 -13.09 -16.21
CA GLU A 181 6.44 -14.53 -16.28
C GLU A 181 6.88 -14.99 -17.69
N ASN A 182 6.49 -14.28 -18.75
CA ASN A 182 6.83 -14.63 -20.14
C ASN A 182 8.23 -14.13 -20.50
N GLU A 183 9.17 -15.04 -20.75
CA GLU A 183 10.58 -14.70 -21.01
C GLU A 183 10.83 -14.04 -22.39
N GLU A 184 9.88 -14.14 -23.32
CA GLU A 184 10.00 -13.59 -24.67
C GLU A 184 9.47 -12.14 -24.76
N GLU A 185 8.72 -11.67 -23.75
CA GLU A 185 8.17 -10.32 -23.75
C GLU A 185 9.20 -9.29 -23.27
N CYS A 186 9.17 -8.12 -23.88
CA CYS A 186 9.88 -6.91 -23.46
C CYS A 186 8.90 -5.74 -23.49
N GLY A 187 9.25 -4.61 -22.86
CA GLY A 187 8.37 -3.43 -22.79
C GLY A 187 8.45 -2.71 -21.45
N ILE A 188 7.56 -1.74 -21.25
CA ILE A 188 7.59 -0.80 -20.15
C ILE A 188 6.28 -0.86 -19.38
N TRP A 189 6.38 -1.10 -18.08
CA TRP A 189 5.29 -0.93 -17.13
C TRP A 189 5.58 0.24 -16.20
N ILE A 190 4.68 1.21 -16.20
CA ILE A 190 4.72 2.35 -15.27
C ILE A 190 3.74 2.07 -14.14
N THR A 191 4.18 2.27 -12.91
CA THR A 191 3.39 1.92 -11.73
C THR A 191 3.60 2.91 -10.60
N THR A 192 2.87 2.70 -9.52
CA THR A 192 3.08 3.36 -8.23
C THR A 192 3.41 2.33 -7.15
N GLN A 193 3.33 2.69 -5.87
CA GLN A 193 3.56 1.80 -4.73
C GLN A 193 2.69 0.52 -4.75
N ILE A 194 1.69 0.45 -5.59
CA ILE A 194 0.78 -0.71 -5.70
C ILE A 194 1.52 -2.02 -5.97
N VAL A 195 2.70 -1.95 -6.59
CA VAL A 195 3.52 -3.14 -6.90
C VAL A 195 4.47 -3.53 -5.76
N GLU A 196 4.67 -2.67 -4.76
CA GLU A 196 5.54 -2.97 -3.61
C GLU A 196 5.01 -4.14 -2.80
N ALA A 197 3.69 -4.18 -2.59
CA ALA A 197 3.00 -5.25 -1.88
C ALA A 197 2.20 -6.14 -2.84
N SER A 198 2.05 -7.41 -2.52
CA SER A 198 1.06 -8.35 -3.10
C SER A 198 1.26 -8.82 -4.53
N LEU A 199 2.13 -8.24 -5.34
CA LEU A 199 2.39 -8.71 -6.71
C LEU A 199 3.69 -9.49 -6.81
N ASP A 200 3.61 -10.72 -7.29
CA ASP A 200 4.78 -11.54 -7.60
C ASP A 200 5.18 -11.32 -9.07
N ILE A 201 6.01 -10.30 -9.28
CA ILE A 201 6.50 -9.86 -10.59
C ILE A 201 8.03 -9.80 -10.59
N ASP A 202 8.63 -9.95 -11.77
CA ASP A 202 10.08 -9.97 -11.96
C ASP A 202 10.46 -9.25 -13.26
N PHE A 203 11.12 -8.11 -13.13
CA PHE A 203 11.56 -7.25 -14.23
C PHE A 203 13.08 -7.23 -14.33
N ASP A 204 13.62 -6.85 -15.50
CA ASP A 204 15.05 -6.81 -15.72
C ASP A 204 15.68 -5.51 -15.22
N VAL A 205 14.98 -4.38 -15.40
CA VAL A 205 15.47 -3.04 -15.02
C VAL A 205 14.39 -2.30 -14.27
N LEU A 206 14.78 -1.62 -13.20
CA LEU A 206 13.94 -0.75 -12.39
C LEU A 206 14.39 0.70 -12.49
N TYR A 207 13.50 1.58 -12.92
CA TYR A 207 13.61 3.02 -12.75
C TYR A 207 12.63 3.45 -11.65
N THR A 208 13.10 4.17 -10.65
CA THR A 208 12.24 4.56 -9.55
C THR A 208 12.54 5.97 -9.05
N GLU A 209 11.52 6.71 -8.66
CA GLU A 209 11.69 7.86 -7.80
C GLU A 209 12.23 7.42 -6.45
N MET A 210 13.05 8.28 -5.81
CA MET A 210 13.55 8.05 -4.45
C MET A 210 12.39 7.98 -3.46
N CYS A 211 12.53 7.13 -2.47
CA CYS A 211 11.56 6.90 -1.41
C CYS A 211 12.26 6.47 -0.11
N THR A 212 11.53 6.11 0.92
CA THR A 212 12.12 5.57 2.14
C THR A 212 12.79 4.22 1.89
N VAL A 213 13.75 3.86 2.74
CA VAL A 213 14.54 2.64 2.59
C VAL A 213 13.67 1.38 2.46
N ASP A 214 12.60 1.28 3.23
CA ASP A 214 11.71 0.11 3.22
C ASP A 214 11.00 -0.02 1.86
N SER A 215 10.40 1.06 1.36
CA SER A 215 9.78 1.10 0.05
C SER A 215 10.80 0.82 -1.07
N LEU A 216 12.00 1.42 -0.99
CA LEU A 216 13.03 1.19 -2.00
C LEU A 216 13.43 -0.28 -2.08
N LEU A 217 13.65 -0.94 -0.95
CA LEU A 217 14.01 -2.36 -0.92
C LEU A 217 12.87 -3.27 -1.42
N GLN A 218 11.61 -2.91 -1.14
CA GLN A 218 10.45 -3.61 -1.69
C GLN A 218 10.35 -3.45 -3.22
N ARG A 219 10.60 -2.23 -3.76
CA ARG A 219 10.68 -1.96 -5.20
C ARG A 219 11.81 -2.74 -5.85
N MET A 220 13.01 -2.71 -5.27
CA MET A 220 14.15 -3.50 -5.73
C MET A 220 13.81 -5.00 -5.77
N GLY A 221 13.02 -5.49 -4.83
CA GLY A 221 12.51 -6.86 -4.81
C GLY A 221 11.63 -7.24 -6.01
N ARG A 222 11.30 -6.31 -6.91
CA ARG A 222 10.56 -6.53 -8.18
C ARG A 222 11.47 -6.56 -9.40
N CYS A 223 12.77 -6.32 -9.22
CA CYS A 223 13.79 -6.33 -10.26
C CYS A 223 14.76 -7.47 -10.02
N ASN A 224 15.01 -8.28 -11.06
CA ASN A 224 15.87 -9.47 -10.97
C ASN A 224 15.59 -10.30 -9.70
N ARG A 225 14.31 -10.44 -9.38
CA ARG A 225 13.83 -11.07 -8.15
C ARG A 225 14.36 -12.47 -7.96
N LYS A 226 14.45 -13.22 -9.06
CA LYS A 226 14.92 -14.60 -9.06
C LYS A 226 16.45 -14.73 -9.12
N GLY A 227 17.18 -13.60 -9.24
CA GLY A 227 18.64 -13.60 -9.36
C GLY A 227 19.14 -14.33 -10.60
N ARG A 228 18.47 -14.15 -11.73
CA ARG A 228 18.78 -14.85 -13.00
C ARG A 228 20.14 -14.46 -13.56
N TYR A 229 20.61 -13.28 -13.23
CA TYR A 229 21.91 -12.76 -13.69
C TYR A 229 22.56 -11.90 -12.61
N ILE A 230 23.88 -11.80 -12.68
CA ILE A 230 24.65 -10.83 -11.87
C ILE A 230 24.74 -9.54 -12.70
N PRO A 231 24.24 -8.40 -12.21
CA PRO A 231 24.24 -7.17 -12.99
C PRO A 231 25.65 -6.60 -13.17
N GLU A 232 26.12 -6.55 -14.41
CA GLU A 232 27.37 -5.88 -14.78
C GLU A 232 27.17 -4.35 -14.78
N GLU A 233 26.04 -3.90 -15.36
CA GLU A 233 25.57 -2.51 -15.33
C GLU A 233 24.49 -2.32 -14.22
N PRO A 234 24.26 -1.07 -13.78
CA PRO A 234 23.16 -0.79 -12.87
C PRO A 234 21.82 -1.22 -13.47
N ASN A 235 21.09 -2.06 -12.73
CA ASN A 235 19.74 -2.49 -13.06
C ASN A 235 18.66 -1.86 -12.16
N VAL A 236 19.08 -1.05 -11.20
CA VAL A 236 18.20 -0.23 -10.36
C VAL A 236 18.67 1.21 -10.45
N ILE A 237 17.85 2.06 -11.06
CA ILE A 237 18.12 3.47 -11.26
C ILE A 237 17.18 4.29 -10.38
N VAL A 238 17.72 5.05 -9.44
CA VAL A 238 16.98 5.84 -8.47
C VAL A 238 17.14 7.32 -8.78
N TYR A 239 16.03 8.03 -8.98
CA TYR A 239 16.03 9.47 -9.21
C TYR A 239 15.81 10.21 -7.90
N ASP A 240 16.76 11.09 -7.54
CA ASP A 240 16.76 11.80 -6.26
C ASP A 240 15.80 12.99 -6.19
N ASN A 241 15.46 13.59 -7.33
CA ASN A 241 14.42 14.62 -7.43
C ASN A 241 13.04 13.97 -7.58
N ALA A 242 12.45 13.57 -6.46
CA ALA A 242 11.25 12.78 -6.43
C ALA A 242 10.06 13.53 -5.80
N ASN A 243 8.86 13.22 -6.28
CA ASN A 243 7.62 13.67 -5.68
C ASN A 243 7.30 12.91 -4.38
N GLY A 244 6.37 13.42 -3.59
CA GLY A 244 5.87 12.72 -2.40
C GLY A 244 6.70 12.89 -1.12
N LYS A 245 7.79 13.66 -1.15
CA LYS A 245 8.53 14.04 0.06
C LYS A 245 7.65 14.94 0.94
N GLY A 246 7.51 14.59 2.22
CA GLY A 246 6.67 15.33 3.17
C GLY A 246 5.17 15.05 3.06
N THR A 247 4.73 14.29 2.06
CA THR A 247 3.32 14.00 1.78
C THR A 247 3.01 12.52 1.72
N VAL A 248 3.78 11.77 0.93
CA VAL A 248 3.73 10.30 0.88
C VAL A 248 4.68 9.69 1.91
N TYR A 249 5.85 10.31 2.08
CA TYR A 249 6.89 9.85 3.00
C TYR A 249 7.24 10.93 4.02
N TYR A 250 7.56 10.53 5.24
CA TYR A 250 8.14 11.44 6.23
C TYR A 250 9.41 12.07 5.65
N GLU A 251 9.46 13.40 5.62
CA GLU A 251 10.54 14.16 4.97
C GLU A 251 11.91 13.78 5.55
N ASP A 252 12.00 13.70 6.86
CA ASP A 252 13.21 13.32 7.58
C ASP A 252 13.67 11.89 7.28
N MET A 253 12.73 10.94 7.13
CA MET A 253 13.06 9.55 6.76
C MET A 253 13.46 9.43 5.29
N TYR A 254 12.83 10.22 4.42
CA TYR A 254 13.21 10.32 3.02
C TYR A 254 14.64 10.83 2.87
N ASP A 255 14.97 11.98 3.50
CA ASP A 255 16.29 12.58 3.43
C ASP A 255 17.39 11.67 3.97
N ARG A 256 17.15 11.01 5.09
CA ARG A 256 18.07 10.01 5.65
C ARG A 256 18.26 8.84 4.71
N SER A 257 17.19 8.33 4.12
CA SER A 257 17.28 7.22 3.16
C SER A 257 18.15 7.61 1.97
N LEU A 258 17.95 8.80 1.41
CA LEU A 258 18.75 9.29 0.29
C LEU A 258 20.23 9.51 0.70
N GLU A 259 20.49 10.19 1.82
CA GLU A 259 21.85 10.43 2.32
C GLU A 259 22.65 9.14 2.49
N LYS A 260 22.03 8.12 3.08
CA LYS A 260 22.70 6.84 3.29
C LYS A 260 22.84 6.03 1.99
N LEU A 261 21.90 6.17 1.04
CA LEU A 261 21.94 5.44 -0.24
C LEU A 261 23.17 5.82 -1.08
N TYR A 262 23.62 7.07 -1.05
CA TYR A 262 24.81 7.51 -1.77
C TYR A 262 26.09 6.72 -1.42
N GLN A 263 26.15 6.13 -0.23
CA GLN A 263 27.29 5.30 0.20
C GLN A 263 27.39 3.97 -0.56
N TYR A 264 26.27 3.58 -1.21
CA TYR A 264 26.14 2.31 -1.91
C TYR A 264 26.02 2.47 -3.44
N GLU A 265 26.18 3.69 -3.95
CA GLU A 265 26.13 3.98 -5.38
C GLU A 265 27.17 3.16 -6.14
N ASP A 266 26.79 2.64 -7.30
CA ASP A 266 27.58 1.78 -8.20
C ASP A 266 28.10 0.46 -7.57
N LYS A 267 27.67 0.14 -6.34
CA LYS A 267 28.01 -1.13 -5.71
C LYS A 267 27.00 -2.23 -6.05
N ILE A 268 27.48 -3.44 -6.04
CA ILE A 268 26.62 -4.63 -6.01
C ILE A 268 25.92 -4.65 -4.64
N PHE A 269 24.59 -4.63 -4.67
CA PHE A 269 23.77 -4.50 -3.46
C PHE A 269 23.39 -5.90 -2.94
N THR A 270 24.28 -6.47 -2.11
CA THR A 270 24.07 -7.78 -1.46
C THR A 270 23.02 -7.70 -0.35
N GLU A 271 22.50 -8.82 0.11
CA GLU A 271 21.56 -8.86 1.25
C GLU A 271 22.20 -8.29 2.53
N GLU A 272 23.52 -8.47 2.70
CA GLU A 272 24.26 -7.86 3.81
C GLU A 272 24.28 -6.33 3.70
N LEU A 273 24.58 -5.76 2.53
CA LEU A 273 24.56 -4.31 2.31
C LEU A 273 23.14 -3.72 2.45
N LYS A 274 22.09 -4.47 2.11
CA LYS A 274 20.71 -4.05 2.38
C LYS A 274 20.46 -3.92 3.88
N THR A 275 20.91 -4.89 4.65
CA THR A 275 20.82 -4.88 6.12
C THR A 275 21.63 -3.72 6.71
N GLU A 276 22.84 -3.47 6.21
CA GLU A 276 23.64 -2.32 6.63
C GLU A 276 22.94 -0.99 6.31
N TYR A 277 22.35 -0.85 5.13
CA TYR A 277 21.61 0.33 4.74
C TYR A 277 20.41 0.60 5.66
N ILE A 278 19.61 -0.44 5.96
CA ILE A 278 18.51 -0.33 6.92
C ILE A 278 19.03 0.12 8.28
N ASN A 279 20.08 -0.51 8.78
CA ASN A 279 20.65 -0.20 10.08
C ASN A 279 21.20 1.24 10.13
N ALA A 280 21.76 1.73 9.03
CA ALA A 280 22.25 3.10 8.94
C ALA A 280 21.11 4.13 8.92
N VAL A 281 20.02 3.86 8.19
CA VAL A 281 18.85 4.75 8.15
C VAL A 281 18.12 4.76 9.49
N TYR A 282 17.91 3.59 10.09
CA TYR A 282 17.21 3.43 11.38
C TYR A 282 18.13 3.41 12.60
N CYS A 283 19.35 3.98 12.49
CA CYS A 283 20.24 4.12 13.64
C CYS A 283 19.54 4.81 14.80
N THR A 284 19.41 4.13 15.93
CA THR A 284 18.55 4.54 17.05
C THR A 284 18.91 5.93 17.58
N GLU A 285 20.19 6.29 17.65
CA GLU A 285 20.61 7.59 18.18
C GLU A 285 20.25 8.75 17.25
N GLU A 286 20.27 8.52 15.95
CA GLU A 286 19.97 9.54 14.95
C GLU A 286 18.47 9.67 14.68
N ILE A 287 17.74 8.55 14.70
CA ILE A 287 16.30 8.52 14.38
C ILE A 287 15.45 9.18 15.48
N LYS A 288 15.94 9.26 16.72
CA LYS A 288 15.26 9.95 17.84
C LYS A 288 14.86 11.41 17.56
N LYS A 289 15.46 12.02 16.54
CA LYS A 289 15.18 13.41 16.13
C LYS A 289 14.14 13.51 15.02
N THR A 290 13.58 12.40 14.58
CA THR A 290 12.65 12.35 13.46
C THR A 290 11.21 12.37 13.94
N LYS A 291 10.32 12.94 13.11
CA LYS A 291 8.86 12.88 13.36
C LYS A 291 8.36 11.43 13.42
N TYR A 292 8.94 10.56 12.62
CA TYR A 292 8.65 9.13 12.63
C TYR A 292 8.84 8.52 14.03
N TYR A 293 9.96 8.80 14.70
CA TYR A 293 10.24 8.32 16.05
C TYR A 293 9.29 8.95 17.09
N GLU A 294 9.14 10.28 17.03
CA GLU A 294 8.28 11.04 17.95
C GLU A 294 6.83 10.55 17.90
N GLU A 295 6.33 10.20 16.73
CA GLU A 295 4.97 9.71 16.57
C GLU A 295 4.79 8.31 17.14
N ILE A 296 5.74 7.38 16.95
CA ILE A 296 5.68 6.07 17.61
C ILE A 296 5.69 6.23 19.13
N GLU A 297 6.58 7.08 19.67
CA GLU A 297 6.69 7.33 21.11
C GLU A 297 5.40 7.90 21.67
N TYR A 298 4.83 8.92 21.01
CA TYR A 298 3.56 9.51 21.37
C TYR A 298 2.42 8.47 21.47
N TRP A 299 2.27 7.62 20.48
CA TRP A 299 1.22 6.61 20.48
C TRP A 299 1.45 5.51 21.52
N LEU A 300 2.69 5.10 21.77
CA LEU A 300 3.00 4.16 22.85
C LEU A 300 2.64 4.73 24.22
N GLU A 301 2.97 5.99 24.48
CA GLU A 301 2.58 6.69 25.70
C GLU A 301 1.06 6.81 25.81
N HIS A 302 0.39 7.20 24.74
CA HIS A 302 -1.07 7.30 24.68
C HIS A 302 -1.73 5.96 25.04
N PHE A 303 -1.30 4.86 24.43
CA PHE A 303 -1.84 3.53 24.74
C PHE A 303 -1.56 3.06 26.18
N SER A 304 -0.52 3.57 26.81
CA SER A 304 -0.22 3.28 28.22
C SER A 304 -1.19 3.96 29.19
N THR A 305 -1.76 5.11 28.79
CA THR A 305 -2.62 5.96 29.64
C THR A 305 -4.10 5.85 29.32
N ILE A 306 -4.46 5.21 28.20
CA ILE A 306 -5.84 5.10 27.73
C ILE A 306 -6.73 4.35 28.73
N HIS A 307 -7.90 4.92 29.03
CA HIS A 307 -8.90 4.32 29.90
C HIS A 307 -9.85 3.37 29.14
N PRO A 308 -10.38 2.32 29.81
CA PRO A 308 -11.43 1.51 29.21
C PRO A 308 -12.64 2.35 28.77
N ILE A 309 -13.16 2.06 27.58
CA ILE A 309 -14.36 2.72 27.01
C ILE A 309 -14.14 4.20 26.64
N GLU A 310 -12.92 4.68 26.59
CA GLU A 310 -12.60 6.05 26.15
C GLU A 310 -12.94 6.26 24.66
N TYR A 311 -12.77 5.22 23.87
CA TYR A 311 -13.08 5.20 22.42
C TYR A 311 -14.32 4.38 22.13
N THR A 312 -15.16 4.87 21.22
CA THR A 312 -16.18 4.05 20.59
C THR A 312 -15.56 3.16 19.50
N LYS A 313 -16.29 2.12 19.11
CA LYS A 313 -15.84 1.26 18.01
C LYS A 313 -15.67 2.02 16.70
N GLU A 314 -16.52 3.01 16.44
CA GLU A 314 -16.46 3.88 15.27
C GLU A 314 -15.22 4.78 15.29
N ASP A 315 -14.86 5.30 16.48
CA ASP A 315 -13.64 6.11 16.63
C ASP A 315 -12.39 5.28 16.35
N VAL A 316 -12.36 4.02 16.83
CA VAL A 316 -11.25 3.10 16.56
C VAL A 316 -11.15 2.80 15.07
N ASP A 317 -12.27 2.52 14.41
CA ASP A 317 -12.28 2.24 12.97
C ASP A 317 -11.78 3.45 12.15
N LYS A 318 -12.12 4.67 12.56
CA LYS A 318 -11.63 5.91 11.95
C LYS A 318 -10.13 6.12 12.18
N LYS A 319 -9.65 5.90 13.41
CA LYS A 319 -8.24 6.08 13.77
C LYS A 319 -7.32 5.06 13.09
N PHE A 320 -7.74 3.79 13.02
CA PHE A 320 -6.96 2.75 12.34
C PHE A 320 -6.85 3.00 10.84
N ARG A 321 -7.89 3.49 10.24
CA ARG A 321 -7.91 3.69 8.79
C ARG A 321 -7.54 5.08 8.40
N ASN A 322 -7.05 5.95 9.20
CA ASN A 322 -6.68 7.36 8.91
C ASN A 322 -6.94 7.87 7.46
N ILE A 323 -7.57 7.02 6.64
CA ILE A 323 -7.92 7.20 5.24
C ILE A 323 -9.44 7.29 5.17
N HIS A 324 -9.95 8.50 5.07
CA HIS A 324 -11.34 8.73 4.68
C HIS A 324 -11.42 8.59 3.16
N SER A 325 -11.67 7.37 2.69
CA SER A 325 -11.93 7.15 1.26
C SER A 325 -13.43 7.19 0.97
N ILE A 326 -13.78 7.85 -0.11
CA ILE A 326 -15.11 7.78 -0.72
C ILE A 326 -15.07 6.79 -1.88
N THR A 327 -16.17 6.07 -2.07
CA THR A 327 -16.32 5.19 -3.23
C THR A 327 -16.88 5.99 -4.39
N VAL A 328 -16.16 6.01 -5.50
CA VAL A 328 -16.48 6.82 -6.67
C VAL A 328 -16.79 5.94 -7.87
N LEU A 329 -17.78 6.35 -8.66
CA LEU A 329 -18.21 5.74 -9.92
C LEU A 329 -18.10 6.78 -11.05
N PRO A 330 -17.24 6.58 -12.04
CA PRO A 330 -17.19 7.45 -13.23
C PRO A 330 -18.53 7.45 -13.97
N ASP A 331 -18.97 8.64 -14.43
CA ASP A 331 -20.25 8.81 -15.14
C ASP A 331 -20.32 7.96 -16.41
N THR A 332 -19.23 7.83 -17.14
CA THR A 332 -19.16 6.98 -18.34
C THR A 332 -19.52 5.53 -18.02
N LEU A 333 -18.94 4.98 -16.94
CA LEU A 333 -19.25 3.61 -16.51
C LEU A 333 -20.65 3.47 -15.93
N TYR A 334 -21.19 4.53 -15.31
CA TYR A 334 -22.57 4.53 -14.86
C TYR A 334 -23.53 4.46 -16.06
N GLU A 335 -23.32 5.31 -17.07
CA GLU A 335 -24.18 5.36 -18.29
C GLU A 335 -24.16 4.04 -19.04
N GLU A 336 -22.99 3.41 -19.20
CA GLU A 336 -22.86 2.11 -19.82
C GLU A 336 -23.56 0.99 -19.04
N ASN A 337 -23.70 1.14 -17.71
CA ASN A 337 -24.25 0.13 -16.81
C ASN A 337 -25.51 0.63 -16.08
N GLN A 338 -26.22 1.61 -16.62
CA GLN A 338 -27.35 2.26 -15.95
C GLN A 338 -28.40 1.27 -15.43
N VAL A 339 -28.81 0.33 -16.26
CA VAL A 339 -29.81 -0.70 -15.89
C VAL A 339 -29.33 -1.52 -14.69
N LEU A 340 -28.05 -1.90 -14.65
CA LEU A 340 -27.47 -2.64 -13.53
C LEU A 340 -27.59 -1.87 -12.22
N PHE A 341 -27.28 -0.56 -12.25
CA PHE A 341 -27.32 0.28 -11.05
C PHE A 341 -28.76 0.55 -10.61
N GLU A 342 -29.67 0.89 -11.52
CA GLU A 342 -31.07 1.19 -11.20
C GLU A 342 -31.80 -0.06 -10.66
N GLU A 343 -31.70 -1.19 -11.35
CA GLU A 343 -32.30 -2.44 -10.90
C GLU A 343 -31.64 -2.94 -9.60
N GLY A 344 -30.33 -2.87 -9.51
CA GLY A 344 -29.58 -3.28 -8.31
C GLY A 344 -29.98 -2.48 -7.08
N VAL A 345 -30.11 -1.15 -7.20
CA VAL A 345 -30.59 -0.29 -6.10
C VAL A 345 -32.01 -0.65 -5.70
N ASN A 346 -32.90 -0.88 -6.67
CA ASN A 346 -34.29 -1.28 -6.39
C ASN A 346 -34.37 -2.64 -5.66
N LEU A 347 -33.54 -3.61 -6.08
CA LEU A 347 -33.43 -4.89 -5.41
C LEU A 347 -32.87 -4.76 -3.98
N LEU A 348 -31.83 -3.97 -3.79
CA LEU A 348 -31.24 -3.72 -2.45
C LEU A 348 -32.20 -3.05 -1.47
N ARG A 349 -33.19 -2.29 -1.96
CA ARG A 349 -34.28 -1.70 -1.17
C ARG A 349 -35.38 -2.69 -0.80
N THR A 350 -35.42 -3.87 -1.42
CA THR A 350 -36.45 -4.89 -1.14
C THR A 350 -36.22 -5.44 0.28
N PRO A 351 -37.25 -5.41 1.15
CA PRO A 351 -37.18 -6.02 2.46
C PRO A 351 -36.87 -7.51 2.38
N ASN A 352 -35.99 -8.00 3.25
CA ASN A 352 -35.60 -9.42 3.34
C ASN A 352 -34.99 -10.01 2.06
N ILE A 353 -34.31 -9.20 1.26
CA ILE A 353 -33.54 -9.67 0.11
C ILE A 353 -32.63 -10.84 0.48
N ASN A 354 -32.55 -11.84 -0.39
CA ASN A 354 -31.63 -12.96 -0.21
C ASN A 354 -30.20 -12.46 -0.12
N LYS A 355 -29.44 -12.97 0.85
CA LYS A 355 -28.07 -12.56 1.13
C LYS A 355 -27.13 -12.78 -0.06
N ASP A 356 -27.34 -13.85 -0.83
CA ASP A 356 -26.51 -14.16 -2.00
C ASP A 356 -26.77 -13.17 -3.13
N ILE A 357 -28.03 -12.80 -3.36
CA ILE A 357 -28.40 -11.76 -4.33
C ILE A 357 -27.78 -10.42 -3.92
N LYS A 358 -27.88 -10.07 -2.63
CA LYS A 358 -27.25 -8.86 -2.09
C LYS A 358 -25.75 -8.85 -2.35
N ASN A 359 -25.05 -9.96 -2.06
CA ASN A 359 -23.63 -10.08 -2.27
C ASN A 359 -23.24 -9.95 -3.75
N ILE A 360 -24.02 -10.53 -4.65
CA ILE A 360 -23.81 -10.44 -6.10
C ILE A 360 -23.93 -8.98 -6.56
N ILE A 361 -24.98 -8.29 -6.17
CA ILE A 361 -25.22 -6.88 -6.55
C ILE A 361 -24.08 -5.99 -6.02
N THR A 362 -23.75 -6.10 -4.73
CA THR A 362 -22.70 -5.29 -4.12
C THR A 362 -21.33 -5.59 -4.72
N SER A 363 -21.05 -6.84 -5.09
CA SER A 363 -19.82 -7.21 -5.80
C SER A 363 -19.75 -6.59 -7.19
N LYS A 364 -20.85 -6.60 -7.94
CA LYS A 364 -20.92 -5.94 -9.26
C LYS A 364 -20.71 -4.43 -9.15
N PHE A 365 -21.36 -3.76 -8.19
CA PHE A 365 -21.15 -2.33 -7.94
C PHE A 365 -19.69 -2.04 -7.58
N SER A 366 -19.14 -2.82 -6.65
CA SER A 366 -17.73 -2.69 -6.25
C SER A 366 -16.76 -2.92 -7.41
N SER A 367 -17.09 -3.72 -8.40
CA SER A 367 -16.21 -3.97 -9.55
C SER A 367 -16.07 -2.75 -10.48
N LEU A 368 -17.09 -1.89 -10.52
CA LEU A 368 -17.15 -0.69 -11.37
C LEU A 368 -16.80 0.61 -10.62
N THR A 369 -16.34 0.50 -9.38
CA THR A 369 -16.01 1.65 -8.54
C THR A 369 -14.54 1.63 -8.12
N LEU A 370 -14.05 2.79 -7.70
CA LEU A 370 -12.74 2.96 -7.10
C LEU A 370 -12.83 3.78 -5.81
N GLY A 371 -11.80 3.70 -4.96
CA GLY A 371 -11.67 4.52 -3.76
C GLY A 371 -10.86 5.78 -4.02
N LEU A 372 -11.34 6.93 -3.55
CA LEU A 372 -10.57 8.18 -3.53
C LEU A 372 -10.48 8.73 -2.11
N THR A 373 -9.34 9.27 -1.73
CA THR A 373 -9.11 9.82 -0.39
C THR A 373 -9.88 11.13 -0.18
N TYR A 374 -10.69 11.19 0.86
CA TYR A 374 -11.64 12.28 1.11
C TYR A 374 -10.98 13.63 1.46
N TYR A 375 -9.83 13.65 2.13
CA TYR A 375 -9.19 14.89 2.58
C TYR A 375 -8.89 15.88 1.45
N ARG A 376 -8.59 15.38 0.26
CA ARG A 376 -8.25 16.20 -0.90
C ARG A 376 -9.44 16.92 -1.53
N TYR A 377 -10.62 16.39 -1.31
CA TYR A 377 -11.84 16.94 -1.92
C TYR A 377 -12.53 17.96 -1.03
N LYS A 378 -12.23 17.98 0.28
CA LYS A 378 -12.90 18.84 1.24
C LYS A 378 -12.41 20.29 1.17
N ASP A 379 -11.14 20.50 0.88
CA ASP A 379 -10.54 21.83 0.87
C ASP A 379 -10.63 22.53 -0.48
N ASN A 380 -10.69 21.78 -1.58
CA ASN A 380 -10.76 22.34 -2.96
C ASN A 380 -12.15 22.28 -3.58
N GLY A 381 -13.17 21.88 -2.82
CA GLY A 381 -14.52 21.64 -3.33
C GLY A 381 -14.59 20.35 -4.17
N LEU A 382 -15.71 19.65 -4.06
CA LEU A 382 -16.01 18.42 -4.81
C LEU A 382 -16.28 18.74 -6.30
N ASN A 383 -15.47 19.57 -6.94
CA ASN A 383 -15.62 19.89 -8.35
C ASN A 383 -15.51 18.59 -9.16
N GLY A 384 -16.62 18.15 -9.76
CA GLY A 384 -16.71 16.92 -10.54
C GLY A 384 -17.13 15.68 -9.78
N ILE A 385 -17.41 15.76 -8.48
CA ILE A 385 -18.02 14.64 -7.73
C ILE A 385 -19.45 15.02 -7.38
N ASP A 386 -20.40 14.30 -7.95
CA ASP A 386 -21.82 14.48 -7.66
C ASP A 386 -22.14 13.89 -6.28
N VAL A 387 -22.85 14.67 -5.47
CA VAL A 387 -23.35 14.22 -4.15
C VAL A 387 -24.52 13.26 -4.29
N THR A 388 -25.02 12.99 -5.50
CA THR A 388 -26.05 12.00 -5.76
C THR A 388 -25.55 10.61 -5.43
N THR A 389 -25.88 10.16 -4.23
CA THR A 389 -25.56 8.83 -3.76
C THR A 389 -26.43 7.78 -4.45
N ILE A 390 -25.78 6.83 -5.12
CA ILE A 390 -26.41 5.58 -5.46
C ILE A 390 -26.43 4.74 -4.18
N GLY A 391 -27.52 4.84 -3.43
CA GLY A 391 -27.66 4.10 -2.18
C GLY A 391 -28.89 4.54 -1.39
N SER A 392 -29.47 3.65 -0.60
CA SER A 392 -30.62 3.98 0.24
C SER A 392 -30.20 4.82 1.44
N HIS A 393 -30.68 6.04 1.54
CA HIS A 393 -30.94 6.68 2.82
C HIS A 393 -32.21 6.06 3.39
N GLY A 394 -32.07 4.99 4.15
CA GLY A 394 -33.11 4.47 5.02
C GLY A 394 -32.68 4.72 6.45
N ASP A 395 -33.29 5.69 7.10
CA ASP A 395 -33.28 5.81 8.55
C ASP A 395 -34.12 4.68 9.17
N ASP A 396 -33.63 3.45 8.96
CA ASP A 396 -34.27 2.26 9.47
C ASP A 396 -33.30 1.56 10.43
N ARG A 397 -33.29 2.03 11.67
CA ARG A 397 -32.54 1.44 12.80
C ARG A 397 -32.86 -0.04 13.05
N LYS A 398 -33.75 -0.65 12.28
CA LYS A 398 -34.13 -2.07 12.37
C LYS A 398 -33.48 -2.95 11.32
N ASN A 399 -32.93 -2.41 10.24
CA ASN A 399 -32.22 -3.14 9.20
C ASN A 399 -30.78 -2.63 9.06
N ASN A 400 -29.95 -2.96 10.04
CA ASN A 400 -28.52 -2.63 10.10
C ASN A 400 -27.72 -3.25 8.95
N TYR A 401 -27.79 -2.66 7.76
CA TYR A 401 -26.83 -2.92 6.69
C TYR A 401 -26.27 -1.60 6.19
N PRO A 402 -24.98 -1.32 6.37
CA PRO A 402 -24.36 -0.17 5.74
C PRO A 402 -24.42 -0.38 4.23
N VAL A 403 -25.29 0.35 3.57
CA VAL A 403 -25.22 0.50 2.12
C VAL A 403 -24.02 1.41 1.87
N THR A 404 -23.01 0.91 1.17
CA THR A 404 -21.87 1.69 0.76
C THR A 404 -22.36 2.85 -0.08
N GLN A 405 -22.11 4.09 0.35
CA GLN A 405 -22.41 5.26 -0.46
C GLN A 405 -21.46 5.26 -1.66
N ILE A 406 -22.03 5.35 -2.86
CA ILE A 406 -21.28 5.46 -4.12
C ILE A 406 -21.54 6.85 -4.65
N HIS A 407 -20.48 7.60 -4.89
CA HIS A 407 -20.53 8.95 -5.45
C HIS A 407 -20.25 8.91 -6.94
N ARG A 408 -21.05 9.59 -7.75
CA ARG A 408 -20.76 9.75 -9.18
C ARG A 408 -19.73 10.84 -9.39
N THR A 409 -18.93 10.70 -10.45
CA THR A 409 -17.99 11.74 -10.87
C THR A 409 -18.01 11.95 -12.38
N SER A 410 -18.00 13.24 -12.78
CA SER A 410 -17.84 13.66 -14.18
C SER A 410 -16.37 13.73 -14.62
N MET A 411 -15.42 13.40 -13.74
CA MET A 411 -14.00 13.33 -14.10
C MET A 411 -13.81 12.26 -15.17
N LYS A 412 -12.90 12.55 -16.11
CA LYS A 412 -12.62 11.64 -17.22
C LYS A 412 -12.05 10.32 -16.69
N TYR A 413 -12.68 9.22 -17.07
CA TYR A 413 -12.15 7.88 -16.90
C TYR A 413 -11.70 7.36 -18.26
N ASP A 414 -10.45 6.94 -18.35
CA ASP A 414 -9.78 6.57 -19.59
C ASP A 414 -9.21 5.16 -19.44
N PHE A 415 -9.85 4.18 -20.06
CA PHE A 415 -9.38 2.81 -20.08
C PHE A 415 -10.02 2.04 -21.24
N ASP A 416 -9.16 1.43 -22.06
CA ASP A 416 -9.56 0.48 -23.10
C ASP A 416 -9.32 -0.96 -22.56
N PRO A 417 -10.40 -1.71 -22.25
CA PRO A 417 -10.27 -3.05 -21.71
C PRO A 417 -9.73 -4.07 -22.70
N ASP A 418 -9.89 -3.84 -24.02
CA ASP A 418 -9.43 -4.77 -25.05
C ASP A 418 -7.91 -4.64 -25.23
N ALA A 419 -7.39 -3.43 -25.21
CA ALA A 419 -5.96 -3.15 -25.26
C ALA A 419 -5.28 -3.25 -23.88
N GLY A 420 -6.03 -3.19 -22.78
CA GLY A 420 -5.49 -3.11 -21.42
C GLY A 420 -4.68 -1.83 -21.20
N ARG A 421 -5.17 -0.69 -21.71
CA ARG A 421 -4.47 0.60 -21.74
C ARG A 421 -5.36 1.74 -21.32
N GLY A 422 -4.73 2.83 -20.92
CA GLY A 422 -5.38 4.06 -20.51
C GLY A 422 -4.82 4.57 -19.20
N LYS A 423 -5.35 5.70 -18.75
CA LYS A 423 -4.82 6.45 -17.60
C LYS A 423 -5.67 6.31 -16.34
N GLY A 424 -6.75 5.53 -16.37
CA GLY A 424 -7.70 5.42 -15.26
C GLY A 424 -8.45 6.73 -15.03
N LEU A 425 -8.79 7.04 -13.78
CA LEU A 425 -9.43 8.30 -13.44
C LEU A 425 -8.40 9.43 -13.44
N ILE A 426 -8.68 10.47 -14.25
CA ILE A 426 -7.84 11.64 -14.39
C ILE A 426 -8.43 12.73 -13.49
N LEU A 427 -7.68 13.11 -12.46
CA LEU A 427 -8.04 14.27 -11.64
C LEU A 427 -7.63 15.54 -12.39
N GLY A 428 -8.48 16.59 -12.36
CA GLY A 428 -8.10 17.92 -12.84
C GLY A 428 -6.91 18.51 -12.07
N GLU A 429 -6.60 19.79 -12.26
CA GLU A 429 -5.48 20.51 -11.60
C GLU A 429 -5.59 20.52 -10.05
N ILE A 430 -5.54 19.36 -9.43
CA ILE A 430 -5.52 19.20 -7.98
C ILE A 430 -4.16 18.61 -7.64
N ASP A 431 -3.41 19.31 -6.79
CA ASP A 431 -2.13 18.88 -6.26
C ASP A 431 -2.21 17.44 -5.70
N ASP A 432 -1.43 16.57 -6.29
CA ASP A 432 -1.50 15.13 -6.12
C ASP A 432 -0.61 14.62 -4.98
N GLU A 433 -0.74 15.25 -3.87
CA GLU A 433 0.03 14.89 -2.69
C GLU A 433 -0.65 13.75 -1.92
N ALA A 434 0.03 12.61 -1.84
CA ALA A 434 -0.30 11.41 -1.05
C ALA A 434 -1.53 10.56 -1.46
N CYS A 435 -1.36 9.63 -2.38
CA CYS A 435 -2.12 8.38 -2.38
C CYS A 435 -1.40 7.38 -1.46
N ILE A 436 -1.62 7.49 -0.16
CA ILE A 436 -1.26 6.40 0.77
C ILE A 436 -2.33 5.33 0.64
N LEU A 437 -1.90 4.10 0.40
CA LEU A 437 -2.71 2.88 0.43
C LEU A 437 -3.32 2.62 1.81
#